data_6e54a27251b9e2c9228df8867e5cd5b0
#
_entry.id   6e54a27251b9e2c9228df8867e5cd5b0
#
_cell.length_a   1.000
_cell.length_b   1.000
_cell.length_c   1.000
_cell.angle_alpha   90.00
_cell.angle_beta   90.00
_cell.angle_gamma   90.00
#
_symmetry.space_group_name_H-M   'P 1'
#
loop_
_entity.id
_entity.type
_entity.pdbx_description
1 polymer ?
#
loop_
_entity_poly.entity_id
_entity_poly.type
_entity_poly.pdbx_seq_one_letter_code
_entity_poly.pdbx_strand_id
1 'polypeptide(L)'
;MHEHQRFDEAAATWDDDPGHEKRQVAVARAIKEAVTLSPRMRVIDVGGGTGRLSILLADLVGSVVVTDPSAGMVRVAQERIEVAGLSDRLRAVQADLTTDRLDGAYDVAWSSMAFHHVQDLDGLLRSVAGLLVDGGRLAIADLDEDPDGAFHADKVDFEGHHGFDRQRLAEQLTRAGFTDVSFSDATTILKDDREFGLFLCTATKAPSPTGRAPASR
;
A
#
# COMPACT_ATOMS: atom_id res chain seq x y z
N MET A 1 12.21 -18.95 -7.31
CA MET A 1 12.88 -17.63 -7.10
C MET A 1 11.95 -16.87 -6.19
N HIS A 2 12.42 -16.37 -5.04
CA HIS A 2 11.54 -15.62 -4.14
C HIS A 2 11.06 -14.34 -4.86
N GLU A 3 9.80 -13.97 -4.69
CA GLU A 3 9.17 -12.85 -5.40
C GLU A 3 9.95 -11.53 -5.22
N HIS A 4 10.51 -11.31 -4.03
CA HIS A 4 11.36 -10.15 -3.74
C HIS A 4 12.60 -10.04 -4.66
N GLN A 5 13.22 -11.16 -5.07
CA GLN A 5 14.36 -11.16 -5.99
C GLN A 5 13.99 -10.64 -7.39
N ARG A 6 12.77 -10.94 -7.87
CA ARG A 6 12.26 -10.37 -9.14
C ARG A 6 12.14 -8.86 -9.06
N PHE A 7 11.66 -8.34 -7.95
CA PHE A 7 11.55 -6.90 -7.75
C PHE A 7 12.93 -6.25 -7.62
N ASP A 8 13.91 -6.90 -6.98
CA ASP A 8 15.28 -6.41 -6.92
C ASP A 8 15.89 -6.25 -8.32
N GLU A 9 15.72 -7.26 -9.18
CA GLU A 9 16.24 -7.24 -10.55
C GLU A 9 15.52 -6.20 -11.44
N ALA A 10 14.21 -6.05 -11.28
CA ALA A 10 13.40 -5.14 -12.09
C ALA A 10 13.46 -3.68 -11.62
N ALA A 11 13.94 -3.40 -10.40
CA ALA A 11 13.80 -2.09 -9.76
C ALA A 11 14.36 -0.93 -10.60
N ALA A 12 15.50 -1.12 -11.27
CA ALA A 12 16.16 -0.06 -12.05
C ALA A 12 15.34 0.40 -13.26
N THR A 13 14.56 -0.50 -13.86
CA THR A 13 13.75 -0.25 -15.06
C THR A 13 12.26 -0.28 -14.80
N TRP A 14 11.85 -0.43 -13.52
CA TRP A 14 10.45 -0.61 -13.13
C TRP A 14 9.52 0.48 -13.66
N ASP A 15 9.98 1.70 -13.70
CA ASP A 15 9.19 2.85 -14.14
C ASP A 15 9.44 3.26 -15.61
N ASP A 16 10.14 2.46 -16.38
CA ASP A 16 10.30 2.69 -17.82
C ASP A 16 8.99 2.43 -18.58
N ASP A 17 8.08 1.64 -17.98
CA ASP A 17 6.72 1.47 -18.51
C ASP A 17 5.85 2.71 -18.20
N PRO A 18 5.41 3.47 -19.22
CA PRO A 18 4.52 4.62 -19.04
C PRO A 18 3.18 4.27 -18.39
N GLY A 19 2.78 3.01 -18.44
CA GLY A 19 1.57 2.50 -17.76
C GLY A 19 1.68 2.62 -16.25
N HIS A 20 2.87 2.38 -15.69
CA HIS A 20 3.12 2.52 -14.25
C HIS A 20 2.92 3.96 -13.79
N GLU A 21 3.44 4.94 -14.54
CA GLU A 21 3.24 6.35 -14.21
C GLU A 21 1.78 6.77 -14.22
N LYS A 22 1.07 6.47 -15.32
CA LYS A 22 -0.35 6.81 -15.48
C LYS A 22 -1.19 6.23 -14.33
N ARG A 23 -0.92 4.98 -13.96
CA ARG A 23 -1.58 4.29 -12.85
C ARG A 23 -1.34 5.01 -11.52
N GLN A 24 -0.08 5.33 -11.20
CA GLN A 24 0.25 6.01 -9.94
C GLN A 24 -0.38 7.40 -9.85
N VAL A 25 -0.46 8.15 -10.96
CA VAL A 25 -1.17 9.44 -11.01
C VAL A 25 -2.67 9.26 -10.76
N ALA A 26 -3.30 8.25 -11.35
CA ALA A 26 -4.71 7.96 -11.13
C ALA A 26 -5.00 7.55 -9.67
N VAL A 27 -4.17 6.67 -9.09
CA VAL A 27 -4.26 6.27 -7.68
C VAL A 27 -4.05 7.46 -6.75
N ALA A 28 -3.04 8.29 -6.99
CA ALA A 28 -2.81 9.51 -6.19
C ALA A 28 -4.02 10.46 -6.22
N ARG A 29 -4.69 10.59 -7.38
CA ARG A 29 -5.93 11.37 -7.50
C ARG A 29 -7.05 10.75 -6.67
N ALA A 30 -7.27 9.45 -6.79
CA ALA A 30 -8.32 8.75 -6.05
C ALA A 30 -8.11 8.87 -4.52
N ILE A 31 -6.87 8.73 -4.04
CA ILE A 31 -6.54 8.94 -2.63
C ILE A 31 -6.85 10.37 -2.18
N LYS A 32 -6.46 11.38 -2.97
CA LYS A 32 -6.76 12.81 -2.65
C LYS A 32 -8.25 13.12 -2.58
N GLU A 33 -9.06 12.43 -3.37
CA GLU A 33 -10.52 12.61 -3.37
C GLU A 33 -11.19 11.89 -2.18
N ALA A 34 -10.64 10.74 -1.74
CA ALA A 34 -11.26 9.89 -0.73
C ALA A 34 -10.72 10.10 0.69
N VAL A 35 -9.48 10.60 0.85
CA VAL A 35 -8.82 10.76 2.15
C VAL A 35 -8.45 12.22 2.37
N THR A 36 -8.93 12.80 3.48
CA THR A 36 -8.49 14.14 3.89
C THR A 36 -7.04 14.06 4.35
N LEU A 37 -6.13 14.69 3.59
CA LEU A 37 -4.71 14.76 3.90
C LEU A 37 -4.35 16.12 4.50
N SER A 38 -3.30 16.18 5.33
CA SER A 38 -2.82 17.43 5.92
C SER A 38 -1.29 17.43 6.12
N PRO A 39 -0.63 18.61 6.07
CA PRO A 39 0.82 18.72 6.27
C PRO A 39 1.32 18.31 7.67
N ARG A 40 0.45 17.92 8.58
CA ARG A 40 0.83 17.40 9.90
C ARG A 40 0.84 15.88 9.95
N MET A 41 0.26 15.22 8.96
CA MET A 41 0.09 13.76 8.97
C MET A 41 1.40 13.05 8.67
N ARG A 42 1.63 12.00 9.42
CA ARG A 42 2.68 11.02 9.20
C ARG A 42 2.11 9.83 8.45
N VAL A 43 2.76 9.44 7.40
CA VAL A 43 2.25 8.41 6.49
C VAL A 43 3.24 7.25 6.39
N ILE A 44 2.70 6.04 6.24
CA ILE A 44 3.44 4.85 5.81
C ILE A 44 2.92 4.38 4.47
N ASP A 45 3.84 4.17 3.51
CA ASP A 45 3.57 3.59 2.20
C ASP A 45 3.99 2.12 2.24
N VAL A 46 3.02 1.21 2.14
CA VAL A 46 3.21 -0.23 2.33
C VAL A 46 3.39 -0.92 0.99
N GLY A 47 4.57 -1.51 0.76
CA GLY A 47 4.95 -2.04 -0.55
C GLY A 47 5.07 -0.90 -1.57
N GLY A 48 5.68 0.22 -1.15
CA GLY A 48 5.71 1.45 -1.94
C GLY A 48 6.64 1.41 -3.16
N GLY A 49 7.37 0.31 -3.37
CA GLY A 49 8.24 0.10 -4.53
C GLY A 49 9.24 1.24 -4.70
N THR A 50 9.24 1.85 -5.86
CA THR A 50 10.14 2.97 -6.22
C THR A 50 9.73 4.32 -5.60
N GLY A 51 8.74 4.36 -4.68
CA GLY A 51 8.31 5.54 -3.95
C GLY A 51 7.49 6.56 -4.74
N ARG A 52 7.07 6.21 -5.97
CA ARG A 52 6.42 7.16 -6.89
C ARG A 52 5.12 7.73 -6.35
N LEU A 53 4.25 6.90 -5.77
CA LEU A 53 3.01 7.36 -5.15
C LEU A 53 3.27 8.36 -4.03
N SER A 54 4.21 8.03 -3.15
CA SER A 54 4.60 8.89 -2.03
C SER A 54 5.17 10.23 -2.48
N ILE A 55 5.97 10.26 -3.54
CA ILE A 55 6.50 11.50 -4.13
C ILE A 55 5.35 12.36 -4.70
N LEU A 56 4.37 11.76 -5.40
CA LEU A 56 3.20 12.47 -5.95
C LEU A 56 2.30 13.09 -4.87
N LEU A 57 2.29 12.53 -3.66
CA LEU A 57 1.45 12.97 -2.54
C LEU A 57 2.23 13.77 -1.48
N ALA A 58 3.55 13.92 -1.65
CA ALA A 58 4.44 14.50 -0.64
C ALA A 58 4.02 15.89 -0.15
N ASP A 59 3.53 16.76 -1.03
CA ASP A 59 3.15 18.13 -0.68
C ASP A 59 1.87 18.23 0.15
N LEU A 60 1.13 17.13 0.28
CA LEU A 60 -0.14 17.10 1.03
C LEU A 60 0.02 16.59 2.46
N VAL A 61 1.19 16.06 2.82
CA VAL A 61 1.44 15.39 4.11
C VAL A 61 2.73 15.90 4.76
N GLY A 62 2.91 15.62 6.04
CA GLY A 62 4.09 16.06 6.78
C GLY A 62 5.31 15.19 6.50
N SER A 63 5.15 13.89 6.53
CA SER A 63 6.24 12.94 6.26
C SER A 63 5.72 11.60 5.76
N VAL A 64 6.55 10.89 4.99
CA VAL A 64 6.24 9.53 4.53
C VAL A 64 7.42 8.59 4.78
N VAL A 65 7.12 7.41 5.28
CA VAL A 65 8.04 6.28 5.30
C VAL A 65 7.58 5.30 4.23
N VAL A 66 8.35 5.17 3.16
CA VAL A 66 8.13 4.18 2.11
C VAL A 66 8.74 2.87 2.57
N THR A 67 7.94 1.80 2.62
CA THR A 67 8.44 0.47 2.99
C THR A 67 8.28 -0.48 1.82
N ASP A 68 9.29 -1.31 1.60
CA ASP A 68 9.25 -2.37 0.62
C ASP A 68 10.21 -3.51 1.04
N PRO A 69 9.85 -4.79 0.86
CA PRO A 69 10.75 -5.89 1.16
C PRO A 69 11.95 -6.01 0.19
N SER A 70 11.84 -5.46 -1.03
CA SER A 70 12.91 -5.44 -2.02
C SER A 70 13.94 -4.35 -1.74
N ALA A 71 15.19 -4.76 -1.51
CA ALA A 71 16.31 -3.82 -1.34
C ALA A 71 16.55 -2.97 -2.60
N GLY A 72 16.33 -3.54 -3.79
CA GLY A 72 16.42 -2.84 -5.07
C GLY A 72 15.40 -1.71 -5.18
N MET A 73 14.14 -1.99 -4.84
CA MET A 73 13.07 -0.99 -4.82
C MET A 73 13.36 0.15 -3.83
N VAL A 74 13.76 -0.20 -2.61
CA VAL A 74 14.11 0.77 -1.56
C VAL A 74 15.25 1.68 -2.00
N ARG A 75 16.29 1.13 -2.63
CA ARG A 75 17.40 1.94 -3.16
C ARG A 75 16.91 2.93 -4.22
N VAL A 76 16.10 2.48 -5.19
CA VAL A 76 15.55 3.37 -6.23
C VAL A 76 14.64 4.42 -5.63
N ALA A 77 13.79 4.04 -4.64
CA ALA A 77 12.94 5.00 -3.92
C ALA A 77 13.76 6.09 -3.23
N GLN A 78 14.84 5.70 -2.53
CA GLN A 78 15.70 6.64 -1.84
C GLN A 78 16.40 7.61 -2.81
N GLU A 79 16.96 7.11 -3.92
CA GLU A 79 17.56 7.92 -4.97
C GLU A 79 16.56 8.96 -5.55
N ARG A 80 15.31 8.55 -5.78
CA ARG A 80 14.25 9.44 -6.28
C ARG A 80 13.81 10.48 -5.26
N ILE A 81 13.70 10.12 -4.00
CA ILE A 81 13.42 11.04 -2.91
C ILE A 81 14.49 12.13 -2.85
N GLU A 82 15.76 11.75 -2.99
CA GLU A 82 16.90 12.68 -3.03
C GLU A 82 16.85 13.60 -4.25
N VAL A 83 16.64 13.05 -5.45
CA VAL A 83 16.51 13.83 -6.69
C VAL A 83 15.33 14.80 -6.64
N ALA A 84 14.24 14.41 -5.99
CA ALA A 84 13.07 15.27 -5.78
C ALA A 84 13.28 16.34 -4.68
N GLY A 85 14.40 16.31 -3.94
CA GLY A 85 14.66 17.23 -2.84
C GLY A 85 13.75 17.03 -1.63
N LEU A 86 13.29 15.79 -1.39
CA LEU A 86 12.30 15.47 -0.36
C LEU A 86 12.88 14.71 0.85
N SER A 87 14.20 14.57 0.95
CA SER A 87 14.88 13.76 1.98
C SER A 87 14.67 14.22 3.41
N ASP A 88 14.22 15.45 3.62
CA ASP A 88 13.83 15.98 4.93
C ASP A 88 12.48 15.46 5.44
N ARG A 89 11.61 14.97 4.53
CA ARG A 89 10.25 14.54 4.84
C ARG A 89 9.96 13.08 4.43
N LEU A 90 10.63 12.58 3.41
CA LEU A 90 10.45 11.22 2.89
C LEU A 90 11.72 10.39 3.11
N ARG A 91 11.53 9.12 3.43
CA ARG A 91 12.62 8.13 3.48
C ARG A 91 12.11 6.77 3.06
N ALA A 92 12.98 5.96 2.46
CA ALA A 92 12.69 4.57 2.14
C ALA A 92 13.35 3.62 3.16
N VAL A 93 12.67 2.55 3.50
CA VAL A 93 13.11 1.55 4.50
C VAL A 93 12.80 0.16 3.97
N GLN A 94 13.82 -0.72 3.94
CA GLN A 94 13.58 -2.11 3.63
C GLN A 94 12.88 -2.78 4.82
N ALA A 95 11.66 -3.25 4.59
CA ALA A 95 10.88 -3.98 5.59
C ALA A 95 9.80 -4.83 4.92
N ASP A 96 9.67 -6.06 5.39
CA ASP A 96 8.55 -6.94 5.13
C ASP A 96 7.59 -6.87 6.33
N LEU A 97 6.48 -6.15 6.18
CA LEU A 97 5.53 -5.95 7.28
C LEU A 97 4.75 -7.22 7.68
N THR A 98 4.94 -8.34 7.00
CA THR A 98 4.42 -9.65 7.43
C THR A 98 5.29 -10.25 8.54
N THR A 99 6.59 -9.95 8.56
CA THR A 99 7.58 -10.52 9.48
C THR A 99 8.27 -9.48 10.35
N ASP A 100 8.52 -8.29 9.81
CA ASP A 100 9.25 -7.23 10.48
C ASP A 100 8.33 -6.37 11.34
N ARG A 101 8.86 -5.89 12.46
CA ARG A 101 8.17 -4.94 13.32
C ARG A 101 8.79 -3.57 13.15
N LEU A 102 7.97 -2.63 12.68
CA LEU A 102 8.33 -1.23 12.67
C LEU A 102 7.68 -0.53 13.87
N ASP A 103 8.43 0.37 14.48
CA ASP A 103 7.87 1.30 15.45
C ASP A 103 7.30 2.52 14.74
N GLY A 104 6.13 2.93 15.15
CA GLY A 104 5.52 4.12 14.57
C GLY A 104 4.08 4.31 15.01
N ALA A 105 3.60 5.53 14.80
CA ALA A 105 2.21 5.92 14.92
C ALA A 105 1.92 6.81 13.71
N TYR A 106 1.24 6.24 12.72
CA TYR A 106 0.94 6.90 11.45
C TYR A 106 -0.53 7.30 11.40
N ASP A 107 -0.79 8.46 10.81
CA ASP A 107 -2.15 8.96 10.62
C ASP A 107 -2.79 8.31 9.38
N VAL A 108 -1.97 7.95 8.38
CA VAL A 108 -2.42 7.30 7.15
C VAL A 108 -1.46 6.18 6.78
N ALA A 109 -2.00 5.06 6.33
CA ALA A 109 -1.30 4.05 5.57
C ALA A 109 -1.89 4.04 4.15
N TRP A 110 -1.03 4.04 3.14
CA TRP A 110 -1.47 3.76 1.78
C TRP A 110 -0.66 2.65 1.13
N SER A 111 -1.20 2.10 0.06
CA SER A 111 -0.53 1.09 -0.76
C SER A 111 -1.09 1.14 -2.18
N SER A 112 -0.27 0.81 -3.15
CA SER A 112 -0.67 0.72 -4.55
C SER A 112 -0.07 -0.51 -5.22
N MET A 113 -0.91 -1.45 -5.62
CA MET A 113 -0.49 -2.63 -6.39
C MET A 113 0.54 -3.52 -5.67
N ALA A 114 0.39 -3.67 -4.35
CA ALA A 114 1.34 -4.45 -3.55
C ALA A 114 0.68 -5.58 -2.76
N PHE A 115 -0.55 -5.41 -2.28
CA PHE A 115 -1.19 -6.38 -1.39
C PHE A 115 -1.48 -7.71 -2.08
N HIS A 116 -1.74 -7.70 -3.40
CA HIS A 116 -1.96 -8.95 -4.14
C HIS A 116 -0.70 -9.82 -4.25
N HIS A 117 0.49 -9.31 -3.92
CA HIS A 117 1.72 -10.09 -3.83
C HIS A 117 1.91 -10.77 -2.46
N VAL A 118 1.11 -10.42 -1.44
CA VAL A 118 1.33 -10.86 -0.06
C VAL A 118 0.48 -12.09 0.26
N GLN A 119 1.12 -13.23 0.55
CA GLN A 119 0.42 -14.48 0.88
C GLN A 119 -0.33 -14.40 2.21
N ASP A 120 0.31 -13.92 3.29
CA ASP A 120 -0.32 -13.68 4.60
C ASP A 120 -0.95 -12.28 4.68
N LEU A 121 -2.02 -12.08 3.90
CA LEU A 121 -2.76 -10.81 3.89
C LEU A 121 -3.33 -10.47 5.28
N ASP A 122 -3.87 -11.44 6.00
CA ASP A 122 -4.42 -11.20 7.34
C ASP A 122 -3.33 -10.76 8.33
N GLY A 123 -2.11 -11.30 8.22
CA GLY A 123 -0.94 -10.86 8.99
C GLY A 123 -0.54 -9.43 8.64
N LEU A 124 -0.44 -9.12 7.36
CA LEU A 124 -0.14 -7.77 6.88
C LEU A 124 -1.17 -6.74 7.37
N LEU A 125 -2.46 -7.03 7.23
CA LEU A 125 -3.53 -6.13 7.67
C LEU A 125 -3.47 -5.84 9.18
N ARG A 126 -3.18 -6.85 10.01
CA ARG A 126 -2.97 -6.66 11.45
C ARG A 126 -1.72 -5.81 11.75
N SER A 127 -0.63 -6.02 11.03
CA SER A 127 0.59 -5.22 11.18
C SER A 127 0.34 -3.76 10.83
N VAL A 128 -0.33 -3.49 9.71
CA VAL A 128 -0.71 -2.13 9.30
C VAL A 128 -1.66 -1.48 10.32
N ALA A 129 -2.65 -2.22 10.84
CA ALA A 129 -3.53 -1.73 11.89
C ALA A 129 -2.77 -1.35 13.16
N GLY A 130 -1.71 -2.11 13.51
CA GLY A 130 -0.84 -1.83 14.65
C GLY A 130 0.03 -0.58 14.48
N LEU A 131 0.32 -0.18 13.25
CA LEU A 131 1.10 1.02 12.92
C LEU A 131 0.27 2.30 12.86
N LEU A 132 -1.06 2.18 12.69
CA LEU A 132 -1.96 3.33 12.63
C LEU A 132 -2.40 3.78 14.03
N VAL A 133 -2.52 5.09 14.20
CA VAL A 133 -3.19 5.68 15.36
C VAL A 133 -4.68 5.31 15.35
N ASP A 134 -5.35 5.36 16.50
CA ASP A 134 -6.80 5.22 16.56
C ASP A 134 -7.48 6.31 15.71
N GLY A 135 -8.38 5.92 14.82
CA GLY A 135 -8.97 6.81 13.82
C GLY A 135 -8.09 7.06 12.59
N GLY A 136 -6.89 6.48 12.53
CA GLY A 136 -6.01 6.56 11.37
C GLY A 136 -6.64 5.93 10.12
N ARG A 137 -6.23 6.39 8.95
CA ARG A 137 -6.83 6.02 7.66
C ARG A 137 -5.97 5.01 6.92
N LEU A 138 -6.62 4.04 6.31
CA LEU A 138 -6.01 3.11 5.36
C LEU A 138 -6.57 3.41 3.96
N ALA A 139 -5.70 3.39 2.93
CA ALA A 139 -6.05 3.52 1.53
C ALA A 139 -5.29 2.48 0.70
N ILE A 140 -5.96 1.49 0.16
CA ILE A 140 -5.38 0.43 -0.67
C ILE A 140 -5.92 0.57 -2.09
N ALA A 141 -5.05 0.80 -3.07
CA ALA A 141 -5.38 0.67 -4.48
C ALA A 141 -4.82 -0.64 -5.01
N ASP A 142 -5.70 -1.55 -5.45
CA ASP A 142 -5.28 -2.85 -5.92
C ASP A 142 -6.24 -3.43 -6.97
N LEU A 143 -5.91 -4.58 -7.53
CA LEU A 143 -6.67 -5.27 -8.56
C LEU A 143 -8.01 -5.79 -8.04
N ASP A 144 -9.08 -5.56 -8.80
CA ASP A 144 -10.30 -6.33 -8.66
C ASP A 144 -10.04 -7.81 -8.97
N GLU A 145 -10.87 -8.69 -8.41
CA GLU A 145 -10.75 -10.13 -8.59
C GLU A 145 -10.66 -10.50 -10.09
N ASP A 146 -9.63 -11.25 -10.44
CA ASP A 146 -9.38 -11.81 -11.77
C ASP A 146 -9.33 -13.35 -11.65
N PRO A 147 -10.50 -14.01 -11.68
CA PRO A 147 -10.59 -15.44 -11.38
C PRO A 147 -9.78 -16.34 -12.31
N ASP A 148 -9.56 -15.87 -13.55
CA ASP A 148 -8.78 -16.61 -14.55
C ASP A 148 -7.27 -16.41 -14.40
N GLY A 149 -6.83 -15.47 -13.55
CA GLY A 149 -5.43 -15.13 -13.34
C GLY A 149 -4.75 -14.50 -14.57
N ALA A 150 -5.53 -13.96 -15.50
CA ALA A 150 -5.04 -13.45 -16.78
C ALA A 150 -4.08 -12.26 -16.62
N PHE A 151 -4.27 -11.43 -15.58
CA PHE A 151 -3.34 -10.33 -15.28
C PHE A 151 -1.91 -10.83 -15.00
N HIS A 152 -1.77 -12.00 -14.40
CA HIS A 152 -0.49 -12.62 -14.04
C HIS A 152 -0.11 -13.81 -14.93
N ALA A 153 -0.76 -13.99 -16.10
CA ALA A 153 -0.53 -15.15 -16.96
C ALA A 153 0.91 -15.26 -17.49
N ASP A 154 1.63 -14.14 -17.57
CA ASP A 154 3.05 -14.07 -17.94
C ASP A 154 4.02 -14.40 -16.79
N LYS A 155 3.50 -14.56 -15.57
CA LYS A 155 4.32 -14.85 -14.39
C LYS A 155 4.28 -16.34 -14.05
N VAL A 156 5.41 -17.02 -14.25
CA VAL A 156 5.56 -18.41 -13.86
C VAL A 156 5.55 -18.50 -12.32
N ASP A 157 4.77 -19.43 -11.77
CA ASP A 157 4.69 -19.71 -10.32
C ASP A 157 4.32 -18.46 -9.49
N PHE A 158 3.32 -17.68 -9.95
CA PHE A 158 2.76 -16.58 -9.16
C PHE A 158 2.01 -17.13 -7.94
N GLU A 159 2.51 -16.83 -6.74
CA GLU A 159 1.98 -17.33 -5.47
C GLU A 159 1.10 -16.30 -4.73
N GLY A 160 0.86 -15.12 -5.33
CA GLY A 160 0.02 -14.07 -4.76
C GLY A 160 -1.48 -14.26 -5.04
N HIS A 161 -2.23 -13.19 -4.85
CA HIS A 161 -3.66 -13.15 -5.14
C HIS A 161 -3.92 -12.63 -6.55
N HIS A 162 -4.81 -13.27 -7.29
CA HIS A 162 -5.28 -12.77 -8.60
C HIS A 162 -6.34 -11.68 -8.41
N GLY A 163 -5.96 -10.58 -7.75
CA GLY A 163 -6.86 -9.52 -7.34
C GLY A 163 -7.73 -9.89 -6.14
N PHE A 164 -8.65 -9.03 -5.78
CA PHE A 164 -9.47 -9.17 -4.57
C PHE A 164 -10.95 -9.03 -4.86
N ASP A 165 -11.75 -9.97 -4.34
CA ASP A 165 -13.17 -9.77 -4.13
C ASP A 165 -13.35 -8.69 -3.04
N ARG A 166 -14.05 -7.61 -3.39
CA ARG A 166 -14.19 -6.44 -2.50
C ARG A 166 -14.91 -6.78 -1.19
N GLN A 167 -15.88 -7.70 -1.22
CA GLN A 167 -16.61 -8.10 -0.01
C GLN A 167 -15.73 -8.90 0.94
N ARG A 168 -14.98 -9.88 0.42
CA ARG A 168 -14.03 -10.67 1.21
C ARG A 168 -12.94 -9.80 1.82
N LEU A 169 -12.40 -8.84 1.05
CA LEU A 169 -11.41 -7.89 1.55
C LEU A 169 -12.00 -7.02 2.66
N ALA A 170 -13.25 -6.55 2.53
CA ALA A 170 -13.93 -5.79 3.60
C ALA A 170 -14.07 -6.61 4.89
N GLU A 171 -14.39 -7.90 4.78
CA GLU A 171 -14.45 -8.80 5.94
C GLU A 171 -13.08 -9.01 6.60
N GLN A 172 -12.01 -9.15 5.81
CA GLN A 172 -10.63 -9.27 6.32
C GLN A 172 -10.19 -8.00 7.04
N LEU A 173 -10.46 -6.84 6.45
CA LEU A 173 -10.20 -5.54 7.07
C LEU A 173 -10.94 -5.39 8.40
N THR A 174 -12.21 -5.76 8.45
CA THR A 174 -13.01 -5.71 9.68
C THR A 174 -12.41 -6.60 10.77
N ARG A 175 -12.00 -7.83 10.43
CA ARG A 175 -11.31 -8.74 11.37
C ARG A 175 -9.96 -8.20 11.84
N ALA A 176 -9.26 -7.42 11.00
CA ALA A 176 -8.00 -6.77 11.35
C ALA A 176 -8.15 -5.51 12.23
N GLY A 177 -9.40 -5.08 12.52
CA GLY A 177 -9.69 -3.94 13.38
C GLY A 177 -9.93 -2.64 12.63
N PHE A 178 -10.37 -2.71 11.37
CA PHE A 178 -10.81 -1.55 10.61
C PHE A 178 -12.33 -1.44 10.58
N THR A 179 -12.82 -0.20 10.47
CA THR A 179 -14.24 0.18 10.30
C THR A 179 -14.39 1.08 9.07
N ASP A 180 -15.61 1.45 8.73
CA ASP A 180 -15.93 2.39 7.64
C ASP A 180 -15.28 1.98 6.30
N VAL A 181 -15.24 0.67 6.04
CA VAL A 181 -14.65 0.14 4.80
C VAL A 181 -15.52 0.54 3.61
N SER A 182 -14.91 1.20 2.64
CA SER A 182 -15.59 1.61 1.41
C SER A 182 -14.71 1.40 0.19
N PHE A 183 -15.34 1.17 -0.96
CA PHE A 183 -14.68 0.94 -2.24
C PHE A 183 -15.17 1.93 -3.29
N SER A 184 -14.25 2.37 -4.14
CA SER A 184 -14.53 3.09 -5.38
C SER A 184 -13.62 2.58 -6.48
N ASP A 185 -13.97 2.85 -7.73
CA ASP A 185 -13.09 2.54 -8.85
C ASP A 185 -11.99 3.61 -8.93
N ALA A 186 -10.73 3.19 -8.97
CA ALA A 186 -9.59 4.12 -9.09
C ALA A 186 -9.21 4.34 -10.55
N THR A 187 -9.04 3.26 -11.32
CA THR A 187 -8.68 3.28 -12.74
C THR A 187 -8.83 1.87 -13.33
N THR A 188 -8.48 1.72 -14.61
CA THR A 188 -8.31 0.42 -15.27
C THR A 188 -6.89 0.28 -15.81
N ILE A 189 -6.42 -0.95 -15.92
CA ILE A 189 -5.17 -1.31 -16.60
C ILE A 189 -5.54 -2.07 -17.87
N LEU A 190 -5.04 -1.61 -19.02
CA LEU A 190 -5.11 -2.37 -20.26
C LEU A 190 -3.86 -3.23 -20.39
N LYS A 191 -4.01 -4.55 -20.43
CA LYS A 191 -2.93 -5.52 -20.65
C LYS A 191 -3.43 -6.59 -21.61
N ASP A 192 -2.69 -6.85 -22.69
CA ASP A 192 -3.03 -7.86 -23.72
C ASP A 192 -4.47 -7.73 -24.23
N ASP A 193 -4.88 -6.50 -24.59
CA ASP A 193 -6.23 -6.12 -25.06
C ASP A 193 -7.38 -6.42 -24.05
N ARG A 194 -7.06 -6.71 -22.79
CA ARG A 194 -8.02 -6.92 -21.71
C ARG A 194 -7.91 -5.80 -20.68
N GLU A 195 -9.05 -5.31 -20.21
CA GLU A 195 -9.13 -4.33 -19.13
C GLU A 195 -9.24 -5.02 -17.77
N PHE A 196 -8.43 -4.56 -16.82
CA PHE A 196 -8.44 -5.00 -15.44
C PHE A 196 -8.76 -3.81 -14.54
N GLY A 197 -9.81 -3.94 -13.70
CA GLY A 197 -10.20 -2.91 -12.76
C GLY A 197 -9.21 -2.75 -11.62
N LEU A 198 -8.96 -1.50 -11.23
CA LEU A 198 -8.33 -1.16 -9.95
C LEU A 198 -9.36 -0.45 -9.09
N PHE A 199 -9.57 -0.98 -7.90
CA PHE A 199 -10.32 -0.26 -6.86
C PHE A 199 -9.42 0.62 -6.01
N LEU A 200 -10.02 1.59 -5.33
CA LEU A 200 -9.51 2.20 -4.11
C LEU A 200 -10.40 1.73 -2.95
N CYS A 201 -9.82 1.02 -2.00
CA CYS A 201 -10.42 0.71 -0.72
C CYS A 201 -9.95 1.71 0.32
N THR A 202 -10.85 2.33 1.07
CA THR A 202 -10.52 3.12 2.25
C THR A 202 -11.15 2.54 3.50
N ALA A 203 -10.45 2.64 4.63
CA ALA A 203 -10.94 2.19 5.92
C ALA A 203 -10.41 3.07 7.05
N THR A 204 -11.02 2.98 8.21
CA THR A 204 -10.62 3.68 9.44
C THR A 204 -10.14 2.68 10.48
N LYS A 205 -9.00 2.91 11.11
CA LYS A 205 -8.55 2.10 12.25
C LYS A 205 -9.50 2.30 13.42
N ALA A 206 -10.13 1.22 13.88
CA ALA A 206 -10.99 1.26 15.06
C ALA A 206 -10.19 1.68 16.31
N PRO A 207 -10.79 2.35 17.27
CA PRO A 207 -10.15 2.63 18.55
C PRO A 207 -9.68 1.33 19.21
N SER A 208 -8.46 1.35 19.74
CA SER A 208 -7.95 0.24 20.54
C SER A 208 -8.88 0.04 21.74
N PRO A 209 -9.25 -1.20 22.12
CA PRO A 209 -10.05 -1.40 23.31
C PRO A 209 -9.30 -0.80 24.50
N THR A 210 -9.83 0.27 25.06
CA THR A 210 -9.28 0.91 26.26
C THR A 210 -9.09 -0.16 27.31
N GLY A 211 -7.86 -0.35 27.77
CA GLY A 211 -7.53 -1.32 28.79
C GLY A 211 -8.51 -1.19 29.95
N ARG A 212 -9.16 -2.29 30.27
CA ARG A 212 -10.07 -2.42 31.41
C ARG A 212 -9.31 -1.87 32.63
N ALA A 213 -9.77 -0.74 33.16
CA ALA A 213 -9.22 -0.19 34.40
C ALA A 213 -9.15 -1.33 35.43
N PRO A 214 -8.06 -1.48 36.20
CA PRO A 214 -7.98 -2.49 37.22
C PRO A 214 -9.15 -2.25 38.18
N ALA A 215 -9.97 -3.29 38.38
CA ALA A 215 -11.04 -3.24 39.36
C ALA A 215 -10.43 -2.86 40.70
N SER A 216 -10.81 -1.69 41.19
CA SER A 216 -10.47 -1.26 42.56
C SER A 216 -11.07 -2.25 43.56
N ARG A 217 -10.20 -2.95 44.27
CA ARG A 217 -10.55 -3.72 45.46
C ARG A 217 -10.59 -2.78 46.65
#